data_548b319e47e6c841fc40a63bd3f6efdb
#
_entry.id   548b319e47e6c841fc40a63bd3f6efdb
#
_cell.length_a   1.000
_cell.length_b   1.000
_cell.length_c   1.000
_cell.angle_alpha   90.00
_cell.angle_beta   90.00
_cell.angle_gamma   90.00
#
_symmetry.space_group_name_H-M   'P 1'
#
loop_
_entity.id
_entity.type
_entity.pdbx_description
1 polymer ?
#
loop_
_entity_poly.entity_id
_entity_poly.type
_entity_poly.pdbx_seq_one_letter_code
_entity_poly.pdbx_strand_id
1 'polypeptide(L)'
;MIHILKGPFEKASRPLVDLLIRHHYTAFHLTMIAFFGTLLASILIYYQNWIIGSSLFMFFSLFDALDGSLARRNNSAKPIGAFFDSVMDRFSDSAILFAIIFYAFNTGKRNIFLLALLALIASLITSYIKAKAENFLEFGSIGLLQRPERVLIIFLMLLFPNYLLLGLWVLVIGGYITICQRLYSAYQKFNPQSFS
;
A
#
# COMPACT_ATOMS: atom_id res chain seq x y z
N MET A 1 8.73 -1.71 11.16
CA MET A 1 8.23 -1.17 12.44
C MET A 1 6.76 -1.51 12.70
N ILE A 2 5.87 -1.43 11.73
CA ILE A 2 4.42 -1.72 11.92
C ILE A 2 4.10 -3.22 12.10
N HIS A 3 5.04 -4.13 11.85
CA HIS A 3 4.87 -5.56 12.17
C HIS A 3 4.49 -5.84 13.65
N ILE A 4 4.92 -4.98 14.56
CA ILE A 4 4.59 -5.06 16.00
C ILE A 4 3.09 -4.80 16.24
N LEU A 5 2.44 -4.04 15.37
CA LEU A 5 1.02 -3.69 15.48
C LEU A 5 0.08 -4.75 14.90
N LYS A 6 0.58 -5.76 14.16
CA LYS A 6 -0.29 -6.81 13.58
C LYS A 6 -1.07 -7.56 14.64
N GLY A 7 -0.42 -7.99 15.72
CA GLY A 7 -1.07 -8.73 16.80
C GLY A 7 -2.17 -7.94 17.52
N PRO A 8 -1.91 -6.71 17.98
CA PRO A 8 -2.95 -5.83 18.54
C PRO A 8 -4.08 -5.53 17.56
N PHE A 9 -3.77 -5.24 16.29
CA PHE A 9 -4.76 -4.97 15.25
C PHE A 9 -5.66 -6.19 14.99
N GLU A 10 -5.10 -7.40 14.89
CA GLU A 10 -5.88 -8.62 14.73
C GLU A 10 -6.79 -8.91 15.94
N LYS A 11 -6.34 -8.59 17.16
CA LYS A 11 -7.19 -8.70 18.35
C LYS A 11 -8.33 -7.69 18.35
N ALA A 12 -8.05 -6.44 18.02
CA ALA A 12 -9.04 -5.37 18.00
C ALA A 12 -10.06 -5.57 16.87
N SER A 13 -9.65 -6.10 15.73
CA SER A 13 -10.54 -6.33 14.58
C SER A 13 -11.39 -7.60 14.67
N ARG A 14 -11.14 -8.49 15.64
CA ARG A 14 -11.87 -9.76 15.81
C ARG A 14 -13.39 -9.62 15.77
N PRO A 15 -14.03 -8.72 16.55
CA PRO A 15 -15.49 -8.64 16.56
C PRO A 15 -16.06 -8.22 15.20
N LEU A 16 -15.35 -7.35 14.48
CA LEU A 16 -15.74 -6.92 13.13
C LEU A 16 -15.60 -8.07 12.12
N VAL A 17 -14.48 -8.82 12.18
CA VAL A 17 -14.26 -9.98 11.33
C VAL A 17 -15.31 -11.07 11.57
N ASP A 18 -15.71 -11.32 12.84
CA ASP A 18 -16.76 -12.29 13.18
C ASP A 18 -18.13 -11.86 12.65
N LEU A 19 -18.43 -10.56 12.71
CA LEU A 19 -19.65 -10.01 12.12
C LEU A 19 -19.69 -10.22 10.60
N LEU A 20 -18.56 -9.94 9.91
CA LEU A 20 -18.43 -10.10 8.46
C LEU A 20 -18.59 -11.58 8.04
N ILE A 21 -18.01 -12.51 8.82
CA ILE A 21 -18.19 -13.96 8.59
C ILE A 21 -19.65 -14.36 8.73
N ARG A 22 -20.35 -13.88 9.78
CA ARG A 22 -21.79 -14.17 9.99
C ARG A 22 -22.66 -13.69 8.82
N HIS A 23 -22.28 -12.59 8.17
CA HIS A 23 -22.96 -12.07 6.99
C HIS A 23 -22.43 -12.64 5.67
N HIS A 24 -21.69 -13.75 5.70
CA HIS A 24 -21.13 -14.43 4.52
C HIS A 24 -20.23 -13.58 3.63
N TYR A 25 -19.60 -12.50 4.17
CA TYR A 25 -18.59 -11.77 3.44
C TYR A 25 -17.33 -12.60 3.29
N THR A 26 -16.76 -12.57 2.08
CA THR A 26 -15.47 -13.21 1.77
C THR A 26 -14.35 -12.17 1.75
N ALA A 27 -13.09 -12.61 1.85
CA ALA A 27 -11.93 -11.74 1.68
C ALA A 27 -12.00 -10.99 0.34
N PHE A 28 -12.39 -11.67 -0.74
CA PHE A 28 -12.55 -11.07 -2.07
C PHE A 28 -13.56 -9.90 -2.08
N HIS A 29 -14.70 -10.02 -1.38
CA HIS A 29 -15.64 -8.90 -1.25
C HIS A 29 -15.00 -7.70 -0.57
N LEU A 30 -14.21 -7.90 0.49
CA LEU A 30 -13.53 -6.82 1.19
C LEU A 30 -12.50 -6.14 0.30
N THR A 31 -11.65 -6.92 -0.40
CA THR A 31 -10.67 -6.40 -1.36
C THR A 31 -11.36 -5.55 -2.44
N MET A 32 -12.50 -6.00 -3.00
CA MET A 32 -13.25 -5.23 -4.00
C MET A 32 -13.84 -3.93 -3.42
N ILE A 33 -14.44 -4.00 -2.23
CA ILE A 33 -14.97 -2.82 -1.54
C ILE A 33 -13.84 -1.81 -1.26
N ALA A 34 -12.71 -2.28 -0.76
CA ALA A 34 -11.54 -1.44 -0.49
C ALA A 34 -11.00 -0.80 -1.79
N PHE A 35 -10.92 -1.56 -2.87
CA PHE A 35 -10.48 -1.08 -4.17
C PHE A 35 -11.39 0.03 -4.72
N PHE A 36 -12.70 -0.21 -4.84
CA PHE A 36 -13.64 0.79 -5.35
C PHE A 36 -13.73 2.01 -4.44
N GLY A 37 -13.65 1.81 -3.12
CA GLY A 37 -13.59 2.90 -2.15
C GLY A 37 -12.34 3.76 -2.31
N THR A 38 -11.18 3.15 -2.58
CA THR A 38 -9.94 3.88 -2.87
C THR A 38 -10.02 4.63 -4.21
N LEU A 39 -10.66 4.06 -5.23
CA LEU A 39 -10.92 4.79 -6.48
C LEU A 39 -11.79 6.03 -6.24
N LEU A 40 -12.86 5.92 -5.43
CA LEU A 40 -13.67 7.07 -5.05
C LEU A 40 -12.85 8.11 -4.29
N ALA A 41 -12.01 7.68 -3.35
CA ALA A 41 -11.09 8.56 -2.64
C ALA A 41 -10.14 9.30 -3.60
N SER A 42 -9.60 8.60 -4.61
CA SER A 42 -8.71 9.21 -5.61
C SER A 42 -9.42 10.29 -6.45
N ILE A 43 -10.67 10.06 -6.80
CA ILE A 43 -11.51 11.07 -7.51
C ILE A 43 -11.68 12.32 -6.63
N LEU A 44 -12.00 12.14 -5.34
CA LEU A 44 -12.16 13.28 -4.42
C LEU A 44 -10.85 14.05 -4.23
N ILE A 45 -9.70 13.36 -4.17
CA ILE A 45 -8.38 13.99 -4.10
C ILE A 45 -8.09 14.80 -5.35
N TYR A 46 -8.41 14.29 -6.53
CA TYR A 46 -8.27 15.01 -7.78
C TYR A 46 -9.06 16.33 -7.77
N TYR A 47 -10.30 16.31 -7.24
CA TYR A 47 -11.13 17.50 -7.06
C TYR A 47 -10.77 18.34 -5.83
N GLN A 48 -9.61 18.11 -5.22
CA GLN A 48 -9.07 18.85 -4.08
C GLN A 48 -9.91 18.75 -2.78
N ASN A 49 -10.77 17.74 -2.68
CA ASN A 49 -11.47 17.41 -1.44
C ASN A 49 -10.53 16.58 -0.52
N TRP A 50 -9.43 17.20 -0.10
CA TRP A 50 -8.31 16.53 0.57
C TRP A 50 -8.72 15.79 1.84
N ILE A 51 -9.50 16.42 2.72
CA ILE A 51 -9.89 15.84 4.01
C ILE A 51 -10.79 14.62 3.81
N ILE A 52 -11.83 14.74 2.96
CA ILE A 52 -12.76 13.64 2.71
C ILE A 52 -12.03 12.52 1.96
N GLY A 53 -11.27 12.86 0.93
CA GLY A 53 -10.52 11.90 0.13
C GLY A 53 -9.49 11.12 0.96
N SER A 54 -8.71 11.81 1.80
CA SER A 54 -7.73 11.14 2.67
C SER A 54 -8.39 10.27 3.73
N SER A 55 -9.49 10.72 4.33
CA SER A 55 -10.24 9.94 5.33
C SER A 55 -10.83 8.67 4.72
N LEU A 56 -11.42 8.75 3.53
CA LEU A 56 -11.90 7.59 2.79
C LEU A 56 -10.75 6.64 2.41
N PHE A 57 -9.64 7.17 1.91
CA PHE A 57 -8.46 6.36 1.59
C PHE A 57 -7.98 5.57 2.82
N MET A 58 -7.84 6.22 3.99
CA MET A 58 -7.42 5.53 5.21
C MET A 58 -8.44 4.48 5.64
N PHE A 59 -9.74 4.83 5.62
CA PHE A 59 -10.83 3.92 5.97
C PHE A 59 -10.79 2.64 5.11
N PHE A 60 -10.71 2.78 3.79
CA PHE A 60 -10.69 1.64 2.88
C PHE A 60 -9.36 0.85 2.92
N SER A 61 -8.24 1.52 3.20
CA SER A 61 -6.97 0.82 3.46
C SER A 61 -6.99 -0.04 4.74
N LEU A 62 -7.78 0.38 5.76
CA LEU A 62 -8.01 -0.45 6.95
C LEU A 62 -8.92 -1.65 6.63
N PHE A 63 -9.94 -1.47 5.79
CA PHE A 63 -10.79 -2.57 5.32
C PHE A 63 -9.98 -3.63 4.56
N ASP A 64 -9.09 -3.21 3.69
CA ASP A 64 -8.15 -4.07 2.99
C ASP A 64 -7.27 -4.87 3.97
N ALA A 65 -6.77 -4.25 5.03
CA ALA A 65 -6.00 -4.96 6.06
C ALA A 65 -6.80 -6.03 6.82
N LEU A 66 -8.14 -6.00 6.75
CA LEU A 66 -9.03 -7.00 7.39
C LEU A 66 -9.22 -8.26 6.55
N ASP A 67 -9.09 -8.19 5.23
CA ASP A 67 -9.36 -9.31 4.32
C ASP A 67 -8.45 -10.51 4.58
N GLY A 68 -7.15 -10.27 4.83
CA GLY A 68 -6.20 -11.30 5.23
C GLY A 68 -6.55 -11.96 6.58
N SER A 69 -7.07 -11.19 7.54
CA SER A 69 -7.53 -11.72 8.83
C SER A 69 -8.79 -12.56 8.66
N LEU A 70 -9.71 -12.12 7.80
CA LEU A 70 -10.94 -12.83 7.46
C LEU A 70 -10.64 -14.15 6.72
N ALA A 71 -9.73 -14.13 5.73
CA ALA A 71 -9.33 -15.30 4.97
C ALA A 71 -8.74 -16.40 5.88
N ARG A 72 -7.84 -16.00 6.80
CA ARG A 72 -7.24 -16.94 7.77
C ARG A 72 -8.26 -17.53 8.73
N ARG A 73 -9.21 -16.75 9.24
CA ARG A 73 -10.22 -17.21 10.19
C ARG A 73 -11.29 -18.10 9.57
N ASN A 74 -11.64 -17.85 8.33
CA ASN A 74 -12.66 -18.63 7.61
C ASN A 74 -12.07 -19.85 6.89
N ASN A 75 -10.77 -20.17 7.09
CA ASN A 75 -10.05 -21.23 6.36
C ASN A 75 -10.25 -21.15 4.83
N SER A 76 -10.50 -19.94 4.31
CA SER A 76 -10.78 -19.67 2.90
C SER A 76 -9.58 -19.04 2.17
N ALA A 77 -8.40 -19.09 2.79
CA ALA A 77 -7.16 -18.56 2.18
C ALA A 77 -6.81 -19.41 0.95
N LYS A 78 -7.09 -18.87 -0.23
CA LYS A 78 -6.77 -19.50 -1.52
C LYS A 78 -5.66 -18.70 -2.21
N PRO A 79 -4.74 -19.34 -2.96
CA PRO A 79 -3.69 -18.64 -3.71
C PRO A 79 -4.23 -17.56 -4.65
N ILE A 80 -5.38 -17.83 -5.28
CA ILE A 80 -6.04 -16.87 -6.18
C ILE A 80 -6.49 -15.60 -5.44
N GLY A 81 -6.96 -15.71 -4.19
CA GLY A 81 -7.34 -14.55 -3.37
C GLY A 81 -6.13 -13.68 -3.06
N ALA A 82 -5.01 -14.28 -2.63
CA ALA A 82 -3.77 -13.57 -2.38
C ALA A 82 -3.18 -12.90 -3.64
N PHE A 83 -3.37 -13.52 -4.82
CA PHE A 83 -2.99 -12.91 -6.08
C PHE A 83 -3.83 -11.65 -6.37
N PHE A 84 -5.17 -11.77 -6.30
CA PHE A 84 -6.06 -10.62 -6.55
C PHE A 84 -5.82 -9.48 -5.55
N ASP A 85 -5.70 -9.79 -4.26
CA ASP A 85 -5.35 -8.83 -3.22
C ASP A 85 -4.06 -8.07 -3.59
N SER A 86 -3.01 -8.83 -3.91
CA SER A 86 -1.74 -8.24 -4.34
C SER A 86 -1.88 -7.31 -5.54
N VAL A 87 -2.68 -7.65 -6.54
CA VAL A 87 -2.88 -6.82 -7.74
C VAL A 87 -3.69 -5.56 -7.40
N MET A 88 -4.82 -5.72 -6.67
CA MET A 88 -5.68 -4.59 -6.29
C MET A 88 -4.97 -3.59 -5.40
N ASP A 89 -4.08 -4.05 -4.53
CA ASP A 89 -3.18 -3.21 -3.75
C ASP A 89 -2.37 -2.24 -4.61
N ARG A 90 -1.77 -2.74 -5.71
CA ARG A 90 -0.95 -1.91 -6.59
C ARG A 90 -1.80 -0.91 -7.36
N PHE A 91 -2.99 -1.33 -7.80
CA PHE A 91 -3.94 -0.42 -8.42
C PHE A 91 -4.40 0.68 -7.46
N SER A 92 -4.73 0.34 -6.20
CA SER A 92 -5.15 1.29 -5.17
C SER A 92 -4.07 2.32 -4.86
N ASP A 93 -2.83 1.87 -4.58
CA ASP A 93 -1.68 2.76 -4.35
C ASP A 93 -1.44 3.67 -5.57
N SER A 94 -1.57 3.12 -6.79
CA SER A 94 -1.36 3.86 -8.03
C SER A 94 -2.46 4.90 -8.25
N ALA A 95 -3.73 4.57 -7.99
CA ALA A 95 -4.87 5.46 -8.21
C ALA A 95 -4.74 6.75 -7.40
N ILE A 96 -4.30 6.67 -6.14
CA ILE A 96 -4.07 7.85 -5.30
C ILE A 96 -2.93 8.72 -5.85
N LEU A 97 -1.81 8.11 -6.24
CA LEU A 97 -0.68 8.85 -6.81
C LEU A 97 -1.02 9.45 -8.17
N PHE A 98 -1.82 8.76 -9.01
CA PHE A 98 -2.35 9.32 -10.25
C PHE A 98 -3.26 10.53 -10.00
N ALA A 99 -4.12 10.49 -8.98
CA ALA A 99 -4.94 11.64 -8.62
C ALA A 99 -4.09 12.88 -8.28
N ILE A 100 -2.99 12.68 -7.55
CA ILE A 100 -2.03 13.76 -7.22
C ILE A 100 -1.30 14.25 -8.49
N ILE A 101 -0.89 13.33 -9.40
CA ILE A 101 -0.24 13.67 -10.66
C ILE A 101 -1.17 14.55 -11.52
N PHE A 102 -2.42 14.14 -11.73
CA PHE A 102 -3.38 14.90 -12.52
C PHE A 102 -3.75 16.23 -11.87
N TYR A 103 -3.92 16.27 -10.54
CA TYR A 103 -4.06 17.52 -9.80
C TYR A 103 -2.89 18.47 -10.05
N ALA A 104 -1.66 17.98 -9.91
CA ALA A 104 -0.45 18.78 -10.09
C ALA A 104 -0.28 19.25 -11.53
N PHE A 105 -0.61 18.41 -12.51
CA PHE A 105 -0.61 18.76 -13.92
C PHE A 105 -1.58 19.91 -14.22
N ASN A 106 -2.85 19.79 -13.77
CA ASN A 106 -3.89 20.80 -14.03
C ASN A 106 -3.65 22.11 -13.28
N THR A 107 -2.94 22.08 -12.16
CA THR A 107 -2.61 23.29 -11.36
C THR A 107 -1.24 23.87 -11.67
N GLY A 108 -0.49 23.32 -12.63
CA GLY A 108 0.84 23.77 -13.01
C GLY A 108 1.93 23.54 -11.94
N LYS A 109 1.69 22.67 -10.94
CA LYS A 109 2.61 22.39 -9.84
C LYS A 109 3.69 21.37 -10.23
N ARG A 110 4.64 21.78 -11.07
CA ARG A 110 5.65 20.90 -11.69
C ARG A 110 6.41 20.04 -10.69
N ASN A 111 6.80 20.58 -9.53
CA ASN A 111 7.57 19.81 -8.53
C ASN A 111 6.73 18.68 -7.93
N ILE A 112 5.45 18.92 -7.64
CA ILE A 112 4.52 17.90 -7.14
C ILE A 112 4.30 16.83 -8.20
N PHE A 113 4.10 17.24 -9.47
CA PHE A 113 3.95 16.32 -10.61
C PHE A 113 5.14 15.36 -10.73
N LEU A 114 6.37 15.88 -10.76
CA LEU A 114 7.58 15.07 -10.89
C LEU A 114 7.79 14.13 -9.71
N LEU A 115 7.61 14.63 -8.47
CA LEU A 115 7.78 13.80 -7.28
C LEU A 115 6.71 12.72 -7.16
N ALA A 116 5.45 13.02 -7.50
CA ALA A 116 4.38 12.03 -7.48
C ALA A 116 4.62 10.91 -8.53
N LEU A 117 5.15 11.27 -9.71
CA LEU A 117 5.55 10.31 -10.74
C LEU A 117 6.70 9.41 -10.24
N LEU A 118 7.74 10.00 -9.63
CA LEU A 118 8.85 9.23 -9.05
C LEU A 118 8.40 8.33 -7.89
N ALA A 119 7.48 8.81 -7.04
CA ALA A 119 6.89 8.02 -5.96
C ALA A 119 6.09 6.83 -6.49
N LEU A 120 5.32 7.02 -7.58
CA LEU A 120 4.57 5.96 -8.25
C LEU A 120 5.53 4.88 -8.78
N ILE A 121 6.57 5.29 -9.49
CA ILE A 121 7.59 4.35 -10.02
C ILE A 121 8.24 3.57 -8.87
N ALA A 122 8.67 4.27 -7.80
CA ALA A 122 9.28 3.62 -6.64
C ALA A 122 8.32 2.63 -5.96
N SER A 123 7.04 2.98 -5.82
CA SER A 123 6.01 2.10 -5.24
C SER A 123 5.82 0.82 -6.04
N LEU A 124 5.74 0.91 -7.37
CA LEU A 124 5.59 -0.25 -8.25
C LEU A 124 6.85 -1.13 -8.26
N ILE A 125 8.04 -0.52 -8.39
CA ILE A 125 9.31 -1.26 -8.42
C ILE A 125 9.57 -1.97 -7.09
N THR A 126 9.35 -1.34 -5.94
CA THR A 126 9.51 -2.00 -4.63
C THR A 126 8.61 -3.23 -4.51
N SER A 127 7.37 -3.12 -4.97
CA SER A 127 6.42 -4.23 -4.95
C SER A 127 6.81 -5.34 -5.92
N TYR A 128 7.26 -4.98 -7.13
CA TYR A 128 7.73 -5.91 -8.14
C TYR A 128 8.95 -6.73 -7.68
N ILE A 129 9.98 -6.05 -7.12
CA ILE A 129 11.18 -6.73 -6.62
C ILE A 129 10.80 -7.77 -5.56
N LYS A 130 9.92 -7.42 -4.63
CA LYS A 130 9.46 -8.36 -3.60
C LYS A 130 8.77 -9.57 -4.24
N ALA A 131 7.76 -9.34 -5.07
CA ALA A 131 7.00 -10.41 -5.72
C ALA A 131 7.89 -11.31 -6.59
N LYS A 132 8.87 -10.72 -7.29
CA LYS A 132 9.82 -11.49 -8.12
C LYS A 132 10.79 -12.30 -7.27
N ALA A 133 11.29 -11.74 -6.17
CA ALA A 133 12.21 -12.45 -5.28
C ALA A 133 11.52 -13.61 -4.53
N GLU A 134 10.25 -13.44 -4.13
CA GLU A 134 9.45 -14.47 -3.45
C GLU A 134 9.19 -15.72 -4.31
N ASN A 135 9.35 -15.64 -5.64
CA ASN A 135 9.28 -16.82 -6.52
C ASN A 135 10.51 -17.75 -6.39
N PHE A 136 11.62 -17.26 -5.83
CA PHE A 136 12.88 -18.00 -5.77
C PHE A 136 13.41 -18.16 -4.35
N LEU A 137 13.00 -17.28 -3.42
CA LEU A 137 13.57 -17.14 -2.09
C LEU A 137 12.48 -16.78 -1.07
N GLU A 138 12.63 -17.22 0.17
CA GLU A 138 11.90 -16.61 1.29
C GLU A 138 12.43 -15.20 1.54
N PHE A 139 11.77 -14.21 0.93
CA PHE A 139 12.29 -12.84 0.90
C PHE A 139 11.96 -12.04 2.17
N GLY A 140 10.78 -12.25 2.75
CA GLY A 140 10.35 -11.61 3.99
C GLY A 140 10.05 -10.12 3.85
N SER A 141 10.05 -9.44 5.00
CA SER A 141 9.67 -8.01 5.10
C SER A 141 10.93 -7.13 5.12
N ILE A 142 11.55 -6.93 3.95
CA ILE A 142 12.76 -6.11 3.81
C ILE A 142 12.39 -4.74 3.24
N GLY A 143 13.02 -3.68 3.76
CA GLY A 143 12.93 -2.31 3.29
C GLY A 143 12.39 -1.33 4.31
N LEU A 144 12.80 -0.06 4.17
CA LEU A 144 12.43 1.04 5.06
C LEU A 144 10.96 1.41 4.92
N LEU A 145 10.47 1.55 3.67
CA LEU A 145 9.08 1.87 3.36
C LEU A 145 8.37 0.65 2.78
N GLN A 146 7.70 -0.09 3.64
CA GLN A 146 6.75 -1.12 3.24
C GLN A 146 5.38 -0.49 2.95
N ARG A 147 4.39 -1.28 2.50
CA ARG A 147 3.07 -0.77 2.16
C ARG A 147 2.39 0.00 3.29
N PRO A 148 2.34 -0.49 4.54
CA PRO A 148 1.67 0.24 5.62
C PRO A 148 2.29 1.62 5.91
N GLU A 149 3.63 1.72 5.85
CA GLU A 149 4.32 2.99 6.06
C GLU A 149 4.00 3.97 4.92
N ARG A 150 3.95 3.49 3.66
CA ARG A 150 3.56 4.32 2.51
C ARG A 150 2.12 4.83 2.65
N VAL A 151 1.18 3.94 2.98
CA VAL A 151 -0.23 4.32 3.21
C VAL A 151 -0.35 5.41 4.27
N LEU A 152 0.36 5.27 5.39
CA LEU A 152 0.35 6.27 6.45
C LEU A 152 0.91 7.62 6.00
N ILE A 153 2.02 7.62 5.27
CA ILE A 153 2.63 8.87 4.75
C ILE A 153 1.67 9.52 3.73
N ILE A 154 1.09 8.74 2.82
CA ILE A 154 0.10 9.23 1.84
C ILE A 154 -1.10 9.84 2.58
N PHE A 155 -1.65 9.15 3.57
CA PHE A 155 -2.75 9.67 4.37
C PHE A 155 -2.41 11.01 5.03
N LEU A 156 -1.27 11.09 5.73
CA LEU A 156 -0.87 12.30 6.45
C LEU A 156 -0.61 13.49 5.51
N MET A 157 0.07 13.26 4.38
CA MET A 157 0.35 14.36 3.43
C MET A 157 -0.92 14.86 2.71
N LEU A 158 -1.94 14.00 2.55
CA LEU A 158 -3.23 14.38 1.97
C LEU A 158 -4.13 15.06 3.01
N LEU A 159 -4.10 14.61 4.26
CA LEU A 159 -4.85 15.22 5.36
C LEU A 159 -4.34 16.65 5.64
N PHE A 160 -3.04 16.89 5.44
CA PHE A 160 -2.40 18.18 5.61
C PHE A 160 -1.75 18.64 4.28
N PRO A 161 -2.52 19.19 3.31
CA PRO A 161 -2.02 19.49 1.96
C PRO A 161 -0.83 20.44 1.89
N ASN A 162 -0.61 21.27 2.92
CA ASN A 162 0.58 22.12 3.02
C ASN A 162 1.89 21.32 3.09
N TYR A 163 1.82 20.05 3.56
CA TYR A 163 2.96 19.13 3.65
C TYR A 163 3.01 18.13 2.49
N LEU A 164 2.17 18.30 1.47
CA LEU A 164 2.11 17.39 0.30
C LEU A 164 3.49 17.21 -0.35
N LEU A 165 4.21 18.32 -0.57
CA LEU A 165 5.54 18.28 -1.17
C LEU A 165 6.55 17.53 -0.28
N LEU A 166 6.52 17.76 1.02
CA LEU A 166 7.38 17.08 1.99
C LEU A 166 7.08 15.56 2.02
N GLY A 167 5.79 15.18 2.09
CA GLY A 167 5.38 13.77 2.07
C GLY A 167 5.82 13.06 0.80
N LEU A 168 5.73 13.72 -0.37
CA LEU A 168 6.22 13.16 -1.62
C LEU A 168 7.74 12.96 -1.62
N TRP A 169 8.52 13.90 -1.06
CA TRP A 169 9.97 13.71 -0.88
C TRP A 169 10.28 12.49 0.01
N VAL A 170 9.57 12.33 1.12
CA VAL A 170 9.73 11.16 2.01
C VAL A 170 9.42 9.86 1.26
N LEU A 171 8.34 9.82 0.45
CA LEU A 171 7.98 8.67 -0.36
C LEU A 171 9.04 8.34 -1.41
N VAL A 172 9.57 9.34 -2.10
CA VAL A 172 10.61 9.16 -3.12
C VAL A 172 11.89 8.65 -2.48
N ILE A 173 12.45 9.39 -1.53
CA ILE A 173 13.73 9.02 -0.90
C ILE A 173 13.63 7.65 -0.22
N GLY A 174 12.62 7.44 0.61
CA GLY A 174 12.42 6.18 1.32
C GLY A 174 12.09 5.01 0.39
N GLY A 175 11.37 5.27 -0.71
CA GLY A 175 11.08 4.29 -1.75
C GLY A 175 12.34 3.82 -2.47
N TYR A 176 13.19 4.74 -2.93
CA TYR A 176 14.45 4.39 -3.59
C TYR A 176 15.45 3.73 -2.63
N ILE A 177 15.53 4.16 -1.38
CA ILE A 177 16.31 3.44 -0.36
C ILE A 177 15.79 2.00 -0.21
N THR A 178 14.47 1.81 -0.19
CA THR A 178 13.86 0.48 -0.10
C THR A 178 14.18 -0.38 -1.31
N ILE A 179 14.20 0.19 -2.53
CA ILE A 179 14.63 -0.50 -3.76
C ILE A 179 16.07 -1.01 -3.59
N CYS A 180 17.00 -0.13 -3.19
CA CYS A 180 18.40 -0.50 -2.98
C CYS A 180 18.56 -1.62 -1.92
N GLN A 181 17.85 -1.50 -0.79
CA GLN A 181 17.87 -2.52 0.27
C GLN A 181 17.37 -3.88 -0.23
N ARG A 182 16.29 -3.90 -1.01
CA ARG A 182 15.72 -5.13 -1.57
C ARG A 182 16.64 -5.77 -2.61
N LEU A 183 17.20 -4.97 -3.52
CA LEU A 183 18.16 -5.47 -4.52
C LEU A 183 19.41 -6.04 -3.85
N TYR A 184 19.96 -5.33 -2.86
CA TYR A 184 21.12 -5.81 -2.12
C TYR A 184 20.84 -7.11 -1.38
N SER A 185 19.71 -7.19 -0.68
CA SER A 185 19.31 -8.42 0.03
C SER A 185 19.03 -9.58 -0.93
N ALA A 186 18.43 -9.32 -2.09
CA ALA A 186 18.25 -10.33 -3.11
C ALA A 186 19.62 -10.84 -3.62
N TYR A 187 20.54 -9.92 -3.95
CA TYR A 187 21.89 -10.29 -4.39
C TYR A 187 22.61 -11.18 -3.37
N GLN A 188 22.58 -10.82 -2.08
CA GLN A 188 23.21 -11.63 -1.04
C GLN A 188 22.61 -13.05 -0.94
N LYS A 189 21.28 -13.15 -1.03
CA LYS A 189 20.59 -14.45 -0.91
C LYS A 189 20.78 -15.35 -2.14
N PHE A 190 20.95 -14.76 -3.33
CA PHE A 190 21.26 -15.51 -4.55
C PHE A 190 22.73 -15.97 -4.62
N ASN A 191 23.66 -15.23 -3.96
CA ASN A 191 25.10 -15.53 -3.97
C ASN A 191 25.64 -15.70 -2.54
N PRO A 192 25.25 -16.76 -1.79
CA PRO A 192 25.69 -16.94 -0.41
C PRO A 192 27.20 -17.15 -0.26
N GLN A 193 27.92 -17.55 -1.32
CA GLN A 193 29.37 -17.79 -1.29
C GLN A 193 30.23 -16.53 -1.44
N SER A 194 29.67 -15.37 -1.72
CA SER A 194 30.45 -14.13 -1.93
C SER A 194 30.79 -13.40 -0.63
N PHE A 195 30.37 -13.93 0.54
CA PHE A 195 30.53 -13.31 1.85
C PHE A 195 31.04 -14.27 2.93
N SER A 196 31.52 -15.48 2.56
CA SER A 196 32.22 -16.42 3.46
C SER A 196 33.72 -16.16 3.49
#